data_68aa59b63eda36ec366fe7ee8a00df02
#
_entry.id   68aa59b63eda36ec366fe7ee8a00df02
#
_cell.length_a   1.000
_cell.length_b   1.000
_cell.length_c   1.000
_cell.angle_alpha   90.00
_cell.angle_beta   90.00
_cell.angle_gamma   90.00
#
_symmetry.space_group_name_H-M   'P 1'
#
loop_
_entity.id
_entity.type
_entity.pdbx_description
1 polymer ?
#
loop_
_entity_poly.entity_id
_entity_poly.type
_entity_poly.pdbx_seq_one_letter_code
_entity_poly.pdbx_strand_id
1 'polypeptide(L)'
;MNVRPYDVVFTQALTRVDPERIHHAAFRAIRAAAPLTGRAVRVPSAPVRALGLTFPHPLGLAAGFDKNAVGIDGLAALGFGHVEVGTVTGEAQPGNPTPRLFRLTADRAIVNRMGFNNDGAEVVAKRLAAWRSLNPPSAEAASHHGRTSFLGPPVLGVNIGKTKVVPEDEAARDYEKSAGLLAPYADYLVVNVSSPNTPGLRDLQAVEKLEPLL
;
A
#
# COMPACT_ATOMS: atom_id res chain seq x y z
N MET A 1 -34.44 0.09 11.59
CA MET A 1 -33.10 0.08 10.99
C MET A 1 -32.10 -0.19 12.10
N ASN A 2 -31.34 -1.30 12.00
CA ASN A 2 -30.27 -1.53 12.96
C ASN A 2 -29.12 -0.55 12.65
N VAL A 3 -28.97 0.48 13.45
CA VAL A 3 -27.85 1.42 13.35
C VAL A 3 -26.60 0.69 13.87
N ARG A 4 -25.62 0.49 13.00
CA ARG A 4 -24.36 -0.14 13.41
C ARG A 4 -23.58 0.83 14.31
N PRO A 5 -22.93 0.36 15.39
CA PRO A 5 -22.12 1.22 16.26
C PRO A 5 -21.08 2.06 15.50
N TYR A 6 -20.51 1.50 14.44
CA TYR A 6 -19.58 2.22 13.55
C TYR A 6 -20.21 3.43 12.88
N ASP A 7 -21.48 3.34 12.41
CA ASP A 7 -22.16 4.45 11.73
C ASP A 7 -22.35 5.64 12.67
N VAL A 8 -22.63 5.36 13.95
CA VAL A 8 -22.74 6.40 14.98
C VAL A 8 -21.39 7.08 15.23
N VAL A 9 -20.35 6.30 15.44
CA VAL A 9 -18.98 6.82 15.64
C VAL A 9 -18.53 7.61 14.41
N PHE A 10 -18.77 7.08 13.22
CA PHE A 10 -18.39 7.73 11.97
C PHE A 10 -19.09 9.09 11.83
N THR A 11 -20.42 9.13 11.95
CA THR A 11 -21.20 10.35 11.73
C THR A 11 -21.03 11.39 12.84
N GLN A 12 -20.90 10.96 14.11
CA GLN A 12 -20.86 11.88 15.25
C GLN A 12 -19.43 12.36 15.60
N ALA A 13 -18.42 11.56 15.29
CA ALA A 13 -17.04 11.87 15.68
C ALA A 13 -16.10 11.99 14.46
N LEU A 14 -15.96 10.92 13.64
CA LEU A 14 -14.92 10.88 12.64
C LEU A 14 -15.11 11.90 11.51
N THR A 15 -16.36 12.20 11.14
CA THR A 15 -16.64 13.20 10.08
C THR A 15 -16.34 14.63 10.51
N ARG A 16 -16.20 14.91 11.81
CA ARG A 16 -15.92 16.25 12.36
C ARG A 16 -14.43 16.57 12.44
N VAL A 17 -13.59 15.59 12.21
CA VAL A 17 -12.13 15.72 12.26
C VAL A 17 -11.57 15.63 10.85
N ASP A 18 -10.47 16.32 10.60
CA ASP A 18 -9.74 16.26 9.33
C ASP A 18 -9.50 14.80 8.89
N PRO A 19 -9.84 14.44 7.64
CA PRO A 19 -9.77 13.05 7.18
C PRO A 19 -8.36 12.45 7.19
N GLU A 20 -7.33 13.25 6.90
CA GLU A 20 -5.95 12.77 6.89
C GLU A 20 -5.44 12.51 8.33
N ARG A 21 -5.83 13.36 9.28
CA ARG A 21 -5.54 13.14 10.71
C ARG A 21 -6.17 11.85 11.24
N ILE A 22 -7.44 11.59 10.86
CA ILE A 22 -8.12 10.34 11.25
C ILE A 22 -7.46 9.13 10.60
N HIS A 23 -7.06 9.21 9.33
CA HIS A 23 -6.30 8.15 8.68
C HIS A 23 -5.02 7.81 9.47
N HIS A 24 -4.22 8.81 9.81
CA HIS A 24 -3.00 8.58 10.59
C HIS A 24 -3.27 8.04 12.00
N ALA A 25 -4.34 8.49 12.66
CA ALA A 25 -4.72 7.97 13.98
C ALA A 25 -5.18 6.50 13.90
N ALA A 26 -6.04 6.17 12.92
CA ALA A 26 -6.49 4.82 12.67
C ALA A 26 -5.32 3.89 12.32
N PHE A 27 -4.40 4.34 11.49
CA PHE A 27 -3.24 3.54 11.11
C PHE A 27 -2.31 3.27 12.30
N ARG A 28 -2.09 4.25 13.17
CA ARG A 28 -1.35 4.03 14.44
C ARG A 28 -2.04 3.01 15.33
N ALA A 29 -3.37 3.09 15.44
CA ALA A 29 -4.15 2.14 16.23
C ALA A 29 -4.06 0.72 15.65
N ILE A 30 -4.16 0.54 14.34
CA ILE A 30 -4.00 -0.74 13.65
C ILE A 30 -2.63 -1.34 13.95
N ARG A 31 -1.56 -0.55 13.83
CA ARG A 31 -0.19 -0.99 14.15
C ARG A 31 -0.05 -1.45 15.60
N ALA A 32 -0.57 -0.67 16.52
CA ALA A 32 -0.52 -1.00 17.95
C ALA A 32 -1.36 -2.24 18.31
N ALA A 33 -2.47 -2.45 17.62
CA ALA A 33 -3.37 -3.59 17.85
C ALA A 33 -2.92 -4.89 17.15
N ALA A 34 -1.91 -4.88 16.30
CA ALA A 34 -1.46 -6.02 15.51
C ALA A 34 -1.31 -7.34 16.30
N PRO A 35 -0.70 -7.37 17.51
CA PRO A 35 -0.56 -8.59 18.29
C PRO A 35 -1.90 -9.21 18.74
N LEU A 36 -2.93 -8.39 18.89
CA LEU A 36 -4.26 -8.82 19.30
C LEU A 36 -5.12 -9.22 18.09
N THR A 37 -5.12 -8.39 17.04
CA THR A 37 -5.92 -8.63 15.82
C THR A 37 -5.48 -9.88 15.09
N GLY A 38 -4.19 -10.13 14.96
CA GLY A 38 -3.64 -11.32 14.31
C GLY A 38 -4.01 -12.65 15.00
N ARG A 39 -4.45 -12.61 16.26
CA ARG A 39 -4.99 -13.77 16.98
C ARG A 39 -6.50 -13.93 16.82
N ALA A 40 -7.20 -12.83 16.63
CA ALA A 40 -8.67 -12.78 16.63
C ALA A 40 -9.27 -12.93 15.22
N VAL A 41 -8.60 -12.39 14.20
CA VAL A 41 -9.10 -12.41 12.83
C VAL A 41 -8.81 -13.76 12.19
N ARG A 42 -9.85 -14.42 11.69
CA ARG A 42 -9.75 -15.65 10.92
C ARG A 42 -10.41 -15.41 9.57
N VAL A 43 -9.66 -15.65 8.50
CA VAL A 43 -10.16 -15.54 7.14
C VAL A 43 -10.16 -16.96 6.51
N PRO A 44 -11.25 -17.37 5.86
CA PRO A 44 -11.25 -18.63 5.12
C PRO A 44 -10.17 -18.65 4.06
N SER A 45 -9.47 -19.77 3.93
CA SER A 45 -8.50 -19.98 2.85
C SER A 45 -9.24 -20.13 1.53
N ALA A 46 -8.87 -19.32 0.54
CA ALA A 46 -9.34 -19.41 -0.84
C ALA A 46 -8.16 -19.06 -1.76
N PRO A 47 -7.15 -19.94 -1.85
CA PRO A 47 -5.88 -19.61 -2.49
C PRO A 47 -6.06 -19.32 -3.98
N VAL A 48 -5.37 -18.28 -4.43
CA VAL A 48 -5.34 -17.85 -5.84
C VAL A 48 -3.89 -17.83 -6.30
N ARG A 49 -3.64 -18.40 -7.48
CA ARG A 49 -2.32 -18.36 -8.13
C ARG A 49 -2.31 -17.26 -9.18
N ALA A 50 -1.37 -16.32 -9.06
CA ALA A 50 -1.13 -15.25 -10.02
C ALA A 50 0.34 -14.82 -9.96
N LEU A 51 0.92 -14.37 -11.06
CA LEU A 51 2.31 -13.85 -11.13
C LEU A 51 3.36 -14.83 -10.57
N GLY A 52 3.15 -16.14 -10.69
CA GLY A 52 4.03 -17.14 -10.07
C GLY A 52 3.91 -17.25 -8.54
N LEU A 53 3.04 -16.46 -7.91
CA LEU A 53 2.80 -16.42 -6.47
C LEU A 53 1.53 -17.16 -6.09
N THR A 54 1.43 -17.58 -4.84
CA THR A 54 0.20 -18.12 -4.25
C THR A 54 -0.30 -17.16 -3.18
N PHE A 55 -1.43 -16.51 -3.44
CA PHE A 55 -2.12 -15.65 -2.49
C PHE A 55 -3.07 -16.50 -1.65
N PRO A 56 -3.12 -16.33 -0.31
CA PRO A 56 -3.99 -17.14 0.56
C PRO A 56 -5.49 -16.95 0.28
N HIS A 57 -5.85 -15.78 -0.27
CA HIS A 57 -7.19 -15.45 -0.79
C HIS A 57 -7.12 -14.16 -1.63
N PRO A 58 -8.16 -13.85 -2.44
CA PRO A 58 -8.11 -12.77 -3.41
C PRO A 58 -8.22 -11.35 -2.82
N LEU A 59 -8.59 -11.19 -1.54
CA LEU A 59 -8.73 -9.88 -0.93
C LEU A 59 -7.39 -9.35 -0.46
N GLY A 60 -6.91 -8.29 -1.10
CA GLY A 60 -5.68 -7.58 -0.73
C GLY A 60 -5.93 -6.12 -0.36
N LEU A 61 -4.96 -5.52 0.29
CA LEU A 61 -4.94 -4.08 0.53
C LEU A 61 -4.07 -3.40 -0.53
N ALA A 62 -4.69 -2.52 -1.32
CA ALA A 62 -4.00 -1.75 -2.34
C ALA A 62 -3.10 -0.65 -1.75
N ALA A 63 -2.12 -0.21 -2.55
CA ALA A 63 -1.27 0.94 -2.22
C ALA A 63 -2.08 2.21 -1.92
N GLY A 64 -1.47 3.10 -1.14
CA GLY A 64 -2.06 4.37 -0.72
C GLY A 64 -2.41 4.41 0.76
N PHE A 65 -2.59 3.26 1.41
CA PHE A 65 -2.85 3.20 2.85
C PHE A 65 -1.53 3.26 3.64
N ASP A 66 -0.59 2.37 3.38
CA ASP A 66 0.77 2.41 3.91
C ASP A 66 1.76 2.85 2.81
N LYS A 67 2.03 4.14 2.72
CA LYS A 67 2.90 4.69 1.68
C LYS A 67 4.39 4.51 1.98
N ASN A 68 4.73 4.15 3.21
CA ASN A 68 6.09 4.19 3.72
C ASN A 68 6.56 2.86 4.34
N ALA A 69 5.82 1.78 4.16
CA ALA A 69 6.12 0.46 4.70
C ALA A 69 6.33 0.47 6.23
N VAL A 70 5.44 1.15 6.95
CA VAL A 70 5.55 1.30 8.42
C VAL A 70 4.57 0.43 9.20
N GLY A 71 3.65 -0.26 8.55
CA GLY A 71 2.58 -0.99 9.22
C GLY A 71 2.19 -2.31 8.58
N ILE A 72 3.07 -2.97 7.85
CA ILE A 72 2.79 -4.20 7.10
C ILE A 72 2.15 -5.26 7.99
N ASP A 73 2.75 -5.56 9.16
CA ASP A 73 2.23 -6.58 10.08
C ASP A 73 0.85 -6.23 10.63
N GLY A 74 0.63 -4.93 10.93
CA GLY A 74 -0.66 -4.47 11.42
C GLY A 74 -1.77 -4.61 10.38
N LEU A 75 -1.46 -4.35 9.13
CA LEU A 75 -2.39 -4.50 8.02
C LEU A 75 -2.65 -5.98 7.69
N ALA A 76 -1.60 -6.79 7.65
CA ALA A 76 -1.73 -8.24 7.49
C ALA A 76 -2.60 -8.87 8.60
N ALA A 77 -2.44 -8.41 9.84
CA ALA A 77 -3.23 -8.87 10.98
C ALA A 77 -4.73 -8.58 10.86
N LEU A 78 -5.15 -7.65 9.98
CA LEU A 78 -6.55 -7.43 9.65
C LEU A 78 -7.13 -8.51 8.72
N GLY A 79 -6.30 -9.39 8.19
CA GLY A 79 -6.73 -10.54 7.41
C GLY A 79 -6.65 -10.35 5.89
N PHE A 80 -5.87 -9.41 5.40
CA PHE A 80 -5.61 -9.31 3.96
C PHE A 80 -4.68 -10.43 3.48
N GLY A 81 -4.95 -11.00 2.31
CA GLY A 81 -4.13 -12.04 1.68
C GLY A 81 -2.81 -11.51 1.13
N HIS A 82 -2.78 -10.24 0.82
CA HIS A 82 -1.58 -9.50 0.45
C HIS A 82 -1.70 -8.04 0.86
N VAL A 83 -0.57 -7.38 1.00
CA VAL A 83 -0.48 -5.94 1.32
C VAL A 83 0.41 -5.28 0.30
N GLU A 84 -0.10 -4.24 -0.35
CA GLU A 84 0.68 -3.41 -1.26
C GLU A 84 1.03 -2.08 -0.58
N VAL A 85 2.33 -1.82 -0.41
CA VAL A 85 2.85 -0.56 0.14
C VAL A 85 3.16 0.42 -0.97
N GLY A 86 3.13 1.71 -0.65
CA GLY A 86 3.40 2.77 -1.63
C GLY A 86 2.17 3.65 -1.90
N THR A 87 2.18 4.47 -2.95
CA THR A 87 3.20 4.58 -3.98
C THR A 87 4.45 5.24 -3.43
N VAL A 88 5.59 4.63 -3.70
CA VAL A 88 6.93 5.14 -3.35
C VAL A 88 7.56 5.75 -4.60
N THR A 89 8.20 6.90 -4.46
CA THR A 89 8.93 7.59 -5.54
C THR A 89 10.44 7.51 -5.32
N GLY A 90 11.25 7.70 -6.36
CA GLY A 90 12.70 7.67 -6.26
C GLY A 90 13.24 8.61 -5.18
N GLU A 91 12.69 9.83 -5.12
CA GLU A 91 12.98 10.81 -4.09
C GLU A 91 11.79 10.98 -3.13
N ALA A 92 12.07 11.39 -1.89
CA ALA A 92 11.05 11.75 -0.93
C ALA A 92 10.27 12.99 -1.41
N GLN A 93 8.95 12.98 -1.21
CA GLN A 93 8.15 14.16 -1.55
C GLN A 93 6.96 14.34 -0.61
N PRO A 94 6.59 15.60 -0.28
CA PRO A 94 5.52 15.90 0.66
C PRO A 94 4.12 15.64 0.07
N GLY A 95 4.02 15.48 -1.25
CA GLY A 95 2.76 15.47 -1.98
C GLY A 95 2.19 16.87 -2.19
N ASN A 96 0.90 16.94 -2.48
CA ASN A 96 0.20 18.21 -2.71
C ASN A 96 -0.10 18.93 -1.38
N PRO A 97 -0.26 20.27 -1.40
CA PRO A 97 -0.64 21.03 -0.21
C PRO A 97 -1.97 20.56 0.40
N THR A 98 -2.04 20.61 1.72
CA THR A 98 -3.29 20.36 2.46
C THR A 98 -4.22 21.57 2.43
N PRO A 99 -5.54 21.37 2.47
CA PRO A 99 -6.26 20.11 2.55
C PRO A 99 -6.23 19.35 1.20
N ARG A 100 -6.08 18.04 1.26
CA ARG A 100 -5.93 17.18 0.07
C ARG A 100 -6.73 15.88 0.09
N LEU A 101 -7.55 15.70 1.11
CA LEU A 101 -8.46 14.57 1.28
C LEU A 101 -9.82 15.09 1.76
N PHE A 102 -10.88 14.78 1.04
CA PHE A 102 -12.22 15.32 1.27
C PHE A 102 -13.24 14.19 1.33
N ARG A 103 -14.10 14.20 2.37
CA ARG A 103 -15.22 13.28 2.49
C ARG A 103 -16.47 13.91 1.91
N LEU A 104 -17.13 13.19 1.04
CA LEU A 104 -18.49 13.50 0.54
C LEU A 104 -19.46 12.57 1.27
N THR A 105 -19.83 12.94 2.50
CA THR A 105 -20.59 12.05 3.40
C THR A 105 -21.95 11.68 2.86
N ALA A 106 -22.64 12.59 2.17
CA ALA A 106 -23.93 12.34 1.54
C ALA A 106 -23.84 11.27 0.44
N ASP A 107 -22.76 11.30 -0.33
CA ASP A 107 -22.51 10.39 -1.45
C ASP A 107 -21.72 9.15 -1.06
N ARG A 108 -21.35 9.02 0.23
CA ARG A 108 -20.44 7.97 0.74
C ARG A 108 -19.15 7.86 -0.07
N ALA A 109 -18.61 8.98 -0.49
CA ALA A 109 -17.45 9.07 -1.36
C ALA A 109 -16.28 9.83 -0.72
N ILE A 110 -15.09 9.64 -1.27
CA ILE A 110 -13.85 10.35 -0.89
C ILE A 110 -13.23 10.89 -2.17
N VAL A 111 -12.88 12.18 -2.14
CA VAL A 111 -12.06 12.82 -3.17
C VAL A 111 -10.70 13.13 -2.59
N ASN A 112 -9.63 12.85 -3.34
CA ASN A 112 -8.29 13.17 -2.92
C ASN A 112 -7.43 13.76 -4.03
N ARG A 113 -6.40 14.48 -3.61
CA ARG A 113 -5.31 14.98 -4.44
C ARG A 113 -3.97 14.81 -3.71
N MET A 114 -3.69 13.61 -3.21
CA MET A 114 -2.56 13.33 -2.31
C MET A 114 -1.19 13.64 -2.94
N GLY A 115 -0.96 13.26 -4.21
CA GLY A 115 0.28 13.58 -4.94
C GLY A 115 1.48 12.77 -4.48
N PHE A 116 1.29 11.47 -4.19
CA PHE A 116 2.35 10.51 -3.82
C PHE A 116 3.26 10.99 -2.67
N ASN A 117 2.67 11.51 -1.58
CA ASN A 117 3.43 11.84 -0.38
C ASN A 117 4.07 10.58 0.21
N ASN A 118 5.41 10.55 0.25
CA ASN A 118 6.18 9.42 0.75
C ASN A 118 7.61 9.82 1.13
N ASP A 119 8.33 8.93 1.85
CA ASP A 119 9.65 9.17 2.40
C ASP A 119 10.80 8.82 1.42
N GLY A 120 10.49 8.45 0.17
CA GLY A 120 11.45 8.09 -0.87
C GLY A 120 11.95 6.65 -0.79
N ALA A 121 12.43 6.15 -1.94
CA ALA A 121 12.81 4.76 -2.11
C ALA A 121 13.92 4.30 -1.15
N GLU A 122 14.92 5.14 -0.87
CA GLU A 122 16.02 4.79 0.03
C GLU A 122 15.58 4.54 1.47
N VAL A 123 14.68 5.40 2.00
CA VAL A 123 14.18 5.26 3.37
C VAL A 123 13.25 4.06 3.47
N VAL A 124 12.38 3.88 2.47
CA VAL A 124 11.45 2.76 2.43
C VAL A 124 12.21 1.43 2.28
N ALA A 125 13.25 1.37 1.44
CA ALA A 125 14.10 0.18 1.27
C ALA A 125 14.73 -0.25 2.61
N LYS A 126 15.25 0.69 3.41
CA LYS A 126 15.81 0.38 4.73
C LYS A 126 14.77 -0.24 5.66
N ARG A 127 13.52 0.26 5.63
CA ARG A 127 12.41 -0.30 6.42
C ARG A 127 12.04 -1.70 5.96
N LEU A 128 11.94 -1.89 4.64
CA LEU A 128 11.65 -3.19 4.04
C LEU A 128 12.75 -4.21 4.32
N ALA A 129 14.03 -3.81 4.23
CA ALA A 129 15.16 -4.67 4.61
C ALA A 129 15.06 -5.13 6.06
N ALA A 130 14.79 -4.21 6.99
CA ALA A 130 14.61 -4.53 8.40
C ALA A 130 13.39 -5.45 8.61
N TRP A 131 12.29 -5.20 7.92
CA TRP A 131 11.10 -6.05 8.01
C TRP A 131 11.37 -7.46 7.44
N ARG A 132 12.02 -7.57 6.28
CA ARG A 132 12.36 -8.86 5.65
C ARG A 132 13.38 -9.67 6.45
N SER A 133 14.26 -9.04 7.22
CA SER A 133 15.19 -9.78 8.11
C SER A 133 14.45 -10.57 9.21
N LEU A 134 13.27 -10.10 9.59
CA LEU A 134 12.38 -10.76 10.55
C LEU A 134 11.31 -11.64 9.89
N ASN A 135 11.03 -11.39 8.62
CA ASN A 135 9.98 -12.00 7.82
C ASN A 135 10.55 -12.46 6.46
N PRO A 136 11.46 -13.43 6.42
CA PRO A 136 12.04 -13.87 5.15
C PRO A 136 10.94 -14.40 4.22
N PRO A 137 11.08 -14.22 2.90
CA PRO A 137 10.19 -14.84 1.93
C PRO A 137 10.19 -16.35 2.19
N SER A 138 9.07 -16.94 2.47
CA SER A 138 9.06 -18.39 2.62
C SER A 138 9.08 -19.00 1.23
N ALA A 139 10.18 -19.68 0.89
CA ALA A 139 10.21 -20.60 -0.25
C ALA A 139 9.15 -21.70 -0.11
N GLU A 140 8.63 -21.89 1.08
CA GLU A 140 7.56 -22.81 1.46
C GLU A 140 6.15 -22.18 1.44
N ALA A 141 5.99 -20.87 1.34
CA ALA A 141 4.66 -20.25 1.19
C ALA A 141 3.97 -20.73 -0.10
N ALA A 142 4.72 -21.20 -1.08
CA ALA A 142 4.19 -21.88 -2.26
C ALA A 142 3.65 -23.29 -1.97
N SER A 143 3.97 -23.93 -0.84
CA SER A 143 3.65 -25.31 -0.56
C SER A 143 2.73 -25.56 0.65
N HIS A 144 2.34 -24.53 1.38
CA HIS A 144 1.47 -24.72 2.55
C HIS A 144 0.00 -24.82 2.20
N HIS A 145 -0.37 -26.00 1.71
CA HIS A 145 -1.75 -26.48 1.75
C HIS A 145 -2.17 -26.63 3.22
N GLY A 146 -3.09 -25.79 3.68
CA GLY A 146 -3.87 -26.08 4.88
C GLY A 146 -3.52 -25.34 6.18
N ARG A 147 -2.64 -24.36 6.22
CA ARG A 147 -2.44 -23.56 7.43
C ARG A 147 -3.21 -22.25 7.37
N THR A 148 -4.38 -22.23 7.99
CA THR A 148 -5.22 -21.04 8.26
C THR A 148 -4.68 -20.19 9.40
N SER A 149 -3.37 -20.14 9.60
CA SER A 149 -2.77 -19.38 10.66
C SER A 149 -1.98 -18.23 10.07
N PHE A 150 -2.30 -17.02 10.48
CA PHE A 150 -1.61 -15.76 10.25
C PHE A 150 -0.16 -15.74 10.81
N LEU A 151 0.59 -16.81 10.71
CA LEU A 151 1.92 -16.96 11.28
C LEU A 151 3.04 -16.82 10.25
N GLY A 152 2.70 -16.56 8.99
CA GLY A 152 3.67 -16.23 7.95
C GLY A 152 3.55 -14.77 7.50
N PRO A 153 4.62 -14.20 6.90
CA PRO A 153 4.54 -12.86 6.33
C PRO A 153 3.51 -12.83 5.18
N PRO A 154 2.78 -11.70 5.00
CA PRO A 154 1.87 -11.55 3.87
C PRO A 154 2.65 -11.52 2.55
N VAL A 155 2.00 -11.84 1.44
CA VAL A 155 2.52 -11.49 0.12
C VAL A 155 2.62 -9.96 0.06
N LEU A 156 3.81 -9.47 -0.23
CA LEU A 156 4.13 -8.04 -0.19
C LEU A 156 4.30 -7.48 -1.59
N GLY A 157 3.39 -6.61 -2.01
CA GLY A 157 3.55 -5.76 -3.18
C GLY A 157 4.22 -4.43 -2.84
N VAL A 158 5.03 -3.92 -3.75
CA VAL A 158 5.56 -2.56 -3.67
C VAL A 158 5.16 -1.79 -4.91
N ASN A 159 4.42 -0.70 -4.71
CA ASN A 159 3.95 0.19 -5.76
C ASN A 159 4.94 1.34 -5.90
N ILE A 160 5.49 1.53 -7.10
CA ILE A 160 6.45 2.58 -7.42
C ILE A 160 5.87 3.56 -8.43
N GLY A 161 6.21 4.83 -8.28
CA GLY A 161 5.74 5.90 -9.16
C GLY A 161 6.79 6.97 -9.39
N LYS A 162 6.60 7.76 -10.45
CA LYS A 162 7.53 8.82 -10.80
C LYS A 162 7.54 9.94 -9.75
N THR A 163 8.73 10.37 -9.37
CA THR A 163 8.94 11.59 -8.56
C THR A 163 8.40 12.81 -9.31
N LYS A 164 7.66 13.69 -8.60
CA LYS A 164 6.94 14.81 -9.23
C LYS A 164 7.85 15.78 -9.97
N VAL A 165 9.01 16.06 -9.41
CA VAL A 165 9.98 17.04 -9.96
C VAL A 165 10.84 16.46 -11.09
N VAL A 166 10.86 15.15 -11.27
CA VAL A 166 11.60 14.50 -12.33
C VAL A 166 10.88 14.74 -13.67
N PRO A 167 11.57 15.21 -14.71
CA PRO A 167 11.03 15.36 -16.04
C PRO A 167 10.54 14.04 -16.64
N GLU A 168 9.69 14.11 -17.67
CA GLU A 168 9.11 12.90 -18.27
C GLU A 168 10.16 12.05 -19.00
N ASP A 169 11.09 12.68 -19.67
CA ASP A 169 12.22 12.03 -20.38
C ASP A 169 13.23 11.33 -19.45
N GLU A 170 13.23 11.70 -18.17
CA GLU A 170 14.03 11.04 -17.14
C GLU A 170 13.22 10.03 -16.31
N ALA A 171 11.95 9.81 -16.64
CA ALA A 171 11.06 8.95 -15.87
C ALA A 171 11.61 7.53 -15.71
N ALA A 172 12.15 6.93 -16.77
CA ALA A 172 12.71 5.58 -16.74
C ALA A 172 13.80 5.43 -15.67
N ARG A 173 14.72 6.38 -15.56
CA ARG A 173 15.77 6.36 -14.54
C ARG A 173 15.23 6.46 -13.12
N ASP A 174 14.18 7.25 -12.91
CA ASP A 174 13.54 7.39 -11.59
C ASP A 174 12.83 6.09 -11.18
N TYR A 175 12.18 5.40 -12.13
CA TYR A 175 11.60 4.06 -11.90
C TYR A 175 12.68 3.01 -11.68
N GLU A 176 13.77 2.99 -12.47
CA GLU A 176 14.92 2.11 -12.28
C GLU A 176 15.54 2.27 -10.88
N LYS A 177 15.74 3.51 -10.44
CA LYS A 177 16.19 3.81 -9.08
C LYS A 177 15.28 3.18 -8.03
N SER A 178 13.99 3.41 -8.15
CA SER A 178 12.99 2.87 -7.21
C SER A 178 12.95 1.35 -7.25
N ALA A 179 12.93 0.75 -8.45
CA ALA A 179 12.90 -0.69 -8.64
C ALA A 179 14.17 -1.35 -8.07
N GLY A 180 15.35 -0.83 -8.40
CA GLY A 180 16.63 -1.37 -7.92
C GLY A 180 16.74 -1.39 -6.39
N LEU A 181 16.17 -0.37 -5.71
CA LEU A 181 16.20 -0.28 -4.26
C LEU A 181 15.14 -1.15 -3.57
N LEU A 182 13.98 -1.35 -4.18
CA LEU A 182 12.80 -1.92 -3.51
C LEU A 182 12.49 -3.36 -3.94
N ALA A 183 12.82 -3.76 -5.18
CA ALA A 183 12.56 -5.10 -5.69
C ALA A 183 13.14 -6.23 -4.84
N PRO A 184 14.34 -6.11 -4.26
CA PRO A 184 14.90 -7.18 -3.42
C PRO A 184 14.03 -7.57 -2.21
N TYR A 185 13.12 -6.70 -1.82
CA TYR A 185 12.25 -6.88 -0.66
C TYR A 185 10.79 -7.15 -1.01
N ALA A 186 10.40 -7.00 -2.27
CA ALA A 186 9.04 -7.20 -2.75
C ALA A 186 8.82 -8.63 -3.25
N ASP A 187 7.61 -9.16 -3.13
CA ASP A 187 7.19 -10.36 -3.82
C ASP A 187 6.70 -10.04 -5.24
N TYR A 188 6.20 -8.81 -5.46
CA TYR A 188 5.90 -8.23 -6.77
C TYR A 188 6.02 -6.71 -6.75
N LEU A 189 6.31 -6.12 -7.91
CA LEU A 189 6.30 -4.68 -8.12
C LEU A 189 5.07 -4.25 -8.93
N VAL A 190 4.59 -3.04 -8.64
CA VAL A 190 3.57 -2.35 -9.44
C VAL A 190 4.13 -1.05 -9.96
N VAL A 191 4.22 -0.92 -11.28
CA VAL A 191 4.60 0.33 -11.95
C VAL A 191 3.36 1.21 -12.08
N ASN A 192 3.28 2.27 -11.28
CA ASN A 192 2.12 3.15 -11.21
C ASN A 192 2.26 4.36 -12.14
N VAL A 193 1.58 4.30 -13.26
CA VAL A 193 1.49 5.38 -14.26
C VAL A 193 0.08 6.02 -14.31
N SER A 194 -0.74 5.83 -13.28
CA SER A 194 -2.18 6.17 -13.35
C SER A 194 -2.59 7.45 -12.60
N SER A 195 -1.72 8.01 -11.75
CA SER A 195 -2.10 9.15 -10.91
C SER A 195 -2.42 10.40 -11.73
N PRO A 196 -3.60 11.00 -11.55
CA PRO A 196 -3.93 12.28 -12.18
C PRO A 196 -3.27 13.46 -11.46
N ASN A 197 -2.66 13.22 -10.30
CA ASN A 197 -2.11 14.26 -9.43
C ASN A 197 -0.62 14.55 -9.70
N THR A 198 -0.03 13.88 -10.68
CA THR A 198 1.34 14.07 -11.14
C THR A 198 1.28 14.45 -12.62
N PRO A 199 1.67 15.66 -12.99
CA PRO A 199 1.63 16.10 -14.39
C PRO A 199 2.41 15.15 -15.32
N GLY A 200 1.88 14.88 -16.49
CA GLY A 200 2.49 14.01 -17.52
C GLY A 200 2.53 12.51 -17.18
N LEU A 201 2.18 12.11 -15.96
CA LEU A 201 2.32 10.69 -15.57
C LEU A 201 1.46 9.74 -16.40
N ARG A 202 0.25 10.17 -16.75
CA ARG A 202 -0.67 9.34 -17.56
C ARG A 202 -0.22 9.20 -19.01
N ASP A 203 0.62 10.10 -19.50
CA ASP A 203 1.18 10.03 -20.85
C ASP A 203 2.14 8.84 -20.98
N LEU A 204 2.69 8.35 -19.84
CA LEU A 204 3.49 7.11 -19.76
C LEU A 204 2.66 5.84 -20.00
N GLN A 205 1.35 5.91 -20.11
CA GLN A 205 0.49 4.76 -20.47
C GLN A 205 0.53 4.45 -21.97
N ALA A 206 1.03 5.36 -22.81
CA ALA A 206 1.26 5.07 -24.22
C ALA A 206 2.30 3.93 -24.36
N VAL A 207 2.05 3.00 -25.29
CA VAL A 207 2.86 1.77 -25.43
C VAL A 207 4.34 2.10 -25.57
N GLU A 208 4.67 3.08 -26.40
CA GLU A 208 6.05 3.50 -26.70
C GLU A 208 6.80 4.04 -25.47
N LYS A 209 6.07 4.50 -24.46
CA LYS A 209 6.61 5.04 -23.20
C LYS A 209 6.56 4.02 -22.06
N LEU A 210 5.57 3.12 -22.10
CA LEU A 210 5.37 2.11 -21.07
C LEU A 210 6.33 0.93 -21.25
N GLU A 211 6.55 0.48 -22.49
CA GLU A 211 7.41 -0.67 -22.79
C GLU A 211 8.82 -0.54 -22.18
N PRO A 212 9.51 0.63 -22.26
CA PRO A 212 10.82 0.80 -21.61
C PRO A 212 10.79 0.81 -20.07
N LEU A 213 9.61 0.89 -19.45
CA LEU A 213 9.46 0.91 -17.99
C LEU A 213 9.24 -0.50 -17.41
N LEU A 214 8.91 -1.47 -18.25
CA LEU A 214 8.59 -2.87 -17.87
C LEU A 214 9.75 -3.81 -18.12
#